data_3ee15c3daa7d906039b2b007df4fe96f
#
_entry.id   3ee15c3daa7d906039b2b007df4fe96f
#
_cell.length_a   1.000
_cell.length_b   1.000
_cell.length_c   1.000
_cell.angle_alpha   90.00
_cell.angle_beta   90.00
_cell.angle_gamma   90.00
#
_symmetry.space_group_name_H-M   'P 1'
#
loop_
_entity.id
_entity.type
_entity.pdbx_description
1 polymer ?
#
loop_
_entity_poly.entity_id
_entity_poly.type
_entity_poly.pdbx_seq_one_letter_code
_entity_poly.pdbx_strand_id
1 'polypeptide(L)'
;MSRFPKVIGALAAASALLVGATACADESAGPAEGGGATTDTLSISATGVDSLPFMAILQAGINKKWFEEEGLKVDLYSGGGGGNTLRVVTSGDADMAIAGNTSVILAAQQPDSNLTVIAPWFQINDFSWISPPGRTIEGATLGFSSAGSSTELLVKGLEQELGQGVKAQAVGGMGDNWTAARANQITAGWAMQPFIAEKQATENAEILVNARDVLGDLPADLVAVNTSYAEANPENIRTFFRVADRLNEWVVSNPDEAGAEIGPLVGVSPEVMQAAFRNSPDLAKGYSLKVDPEGLGNLSDLMVAAGQIDEPVDWATVLDQQYLPEDDRASF
;
A
#
# COMPACT_ATOMS: atom_id res chain seq x y z
N MET A 1 50.45 28.73 3.41
CA MET A 1 50.78 30.03 2.80
C MET A 1 49.78 30.26 1.72
N SER A 2 48.88 31.14 1.83
CA SER A 2 48.58 32.53 1.64
C SER A 2 47.06 32.70 1.81
N ARG A 3 46.60 33.31 2.83
CA ARG A 3 46.16 34.69 3.08
C ARG A 3 44.84 35.10 2.42
N PHE A 4 43.87 35.35 3.27
CA PHE A 4 42.61 36.12 3.10
C PHE A 4 42.89 37.59 2.64
N PRO A 5 41.85 38.33 2.15
CA PRO A 5 41.34 39.34 3.08
C PRO A 5 39.79 39.45 3.17
N LYS A 6 39.40 39.90 4.35
CA LYS A 6 38.09 40.47 4.72
C LYS A 6 37.92 41.86 4.09
N VAL A 7 36.70 42.21 3.71
CA VAL A 7 36.25 43.60 3.62
C VAL A 7 34.94 43.75 4.38
N ILE A 8 35.02 44.66 5.35
CA ILE A 8 33.94 45.22 6.17
C ILE A 8 33.46 46.49 5.49
N GLY A 9 32.19 46.71 5.42
CA GLY A 9 31.61 48.00 5.05
C GLY A 9 30.24 48.18 5.69
N ALA A 10 30.16 49.13 6.62
CA ALA A 10 29.01 49.47 7.43
C ALA A 10 28.37 50.81 6.99
N LEU A 11 27.15 51.07 7.54
CA LEU A 11 26.38 52.31 7.65
C LEU A 11 25.53 52.69 6.41
N ALA A 12 24.30 53.23 6.53
CA ALA A 12 23.70 54.05 7.57
C ALA A 12 22.15 54.03 7.46
N ALA A 13 21.53 54.36 8.56
CA ALA A 13 20.10 54.55 8.81
C ALA A 13 19.56 55.84 8.11
N ALA A 14 18.25 55.81 7.81
CA ALA A 14 17.44 57.04 7.76
C ALA A 14 15.97 56.72 8.08
N SER A 15 15.54 57.22 9.23
CA SER A 15 14.15 57.26 9.72
C SER A 15 13.39 58.41 9.02
N ALA A 16 12.13 58.18 8.67
CA ALA A 16 11.16 59.23 8.44
C ALA A 16 9.77 58.81 8.92
N LEU A 17 9.34 59.37 10.02
CA LEU A 17 7.97 59.41 10.52
C LEU A 17 7.16 60.42 9.67
N LEU A 18 5.95 60.03 9.29
CA LEU A 18 4.87 60.97 8.97
C LEU A 18 3.53 60.40 9.49
N VAL A 19 2.95 61.19 10.38
CA VAL A 19 1.65 61.06 11.04
C VAL A 19 0.62 61.84 10.19
N GLY A 20 -0.60 61.34 10.16
CA GLY A 20 -1.83 62.07 9.81
C GLY A 20 -2.69 61.31 8.81
N ALA A 21 -3.93 61.15 8.94
CA ALA A 21 -5.03 61.70 9.64
C ALA A 21 -6.25 60.79 9.39
N THR A 22 -7.12 60.69 10.36
CA THR A 22 -8.43 60.03 10.37
C THR A 22 -9.40 60.58 9.31
N ALA A 23 -10.11 59.66 8.64
CA ALA A 23 -11.44 59.96 8.11
C ALA A 23 -12.31 58.68 8.23
N CYS A 24 -13.34 58.75 9.06
CA CYS A 24 -14.46 57.82 9.09
C CYS A 24 -15.27 57.97 7.80
N ALA A 25 -15.60 56.88 7.16
CA ALA A 25 -16.79 56.76 6.34
C ALA A 25 -17.33 55.36 6.50
N ASP A 26 -18.55 55.33 6.87
CA ASP A 26 -19.43 54.21 7.16
C ASP A 26 -19.89 53.51 5.88
N GLU A 27 -20.39 52.30 6.06
CA GLU A 27 -21.35 51.55 5.24
C GLU A 27 -20.86 50.39 4.36
N SER A 28 -21.49 49.29 4.73
CA SER A 28 -21.82 48.08 3.95
C SER A 28 -20.66 47.25 3.43
N ALA A 29 -20.09 46.47 4.31
CA ALA A 29 -19.53 45.16 3.95
C ALA A 29 -20.68 44.15 3.80
N GLY A 30 -21.05 43.85 2.56
CA GLY A 30 -21.80 42.66 2.23
C GLY A 30 -21.02 41.40 2.68
N PRO A 31 -21.65 40.27 2.92
CA PRO A 31 -20.98 39.08 3.33
C PRO A 31 -19.96 38.69 2.26
N ALA A 32 -18.69 38.58 2.64
CA ALA A 32 -17.69 37.97 1.83
C ALA A 32 -18.03 36.48 1.71
N GLU A 33 -18.77 36.14 0.69
CA GLU A 33 -18.83 34.77 0.15
C GLU A 33 -17.49 34.52 -0.54
N GLY A 34 -16.67 33.76 0.08
CA GLY A 34 -15.34 33.40 -0.43
C GLY A 34 -14.57 32.58 0.57
N GLY A 35 -15.25 31.67 1.27
CA GLY A 35 -14.59 30.56 1.91
C GLY A 35 -14.15 29.60 0.80
N GLY A 36 -12.97 29.82 0.23
CA GLY A 36 -12.27 28.75 -0.48
C GLY A 36 -12.12 27.60 0.53
N ALA A 37 -12.80 26.52 0.31
CA ALA A 37 -12.62 25.30 1.09
C ALA A 37 -11.11 25.00 1.03
N THR A 38 -10.44 25.06 2.17
CA THR A 38 -9.07 24.57 2.28
C THR A 38 -9.18 23.08 2.02
N THR A 39 -8.68 22.63 0.88
CA THR A 39 -8.64 21.22 0.56
C THR A 39 -7.64 20.58 1.51
N ASP A 40 -8.14 19.73 2.41
CA ASP A 40 -7.28 19.02 3.35
C ASP A 40 -6.38 18.04 2.57
N THR A 41 -5.16 17.87 3.03
CA THR A 41 -4.20 16.99 2.36
C THR A 41 -3.96 15.75 3.22
N LEU A 42 -3.97 14.58 2.58
CA LEU A 42 -3.57 13.30 3.13
C LEU A 42 -2.37 12.78 2.36
N SER A 43 -1.24 12.62 3.04
CA SER A 43 -0.04 12.05 2.45
C SER A 43 0.02 10.54 2.70
N ILE A 44 0.10 9.75 1.62
CA ILE A 44 0.05 8.30 1.66
C ILE A 44 1.35 7.72 1.12
N SER A 45 2.01 6.87 1.91
CA SER A 45 3.09 6.01 1.45
C SER A 45 2.54 4.62 1.17
N ALA A 46 2.65 4.14 -0.07
CA ALA A 46 2.15 2.82 -0.44
C ALA A 46 3.21 1.96 -1.13
N THR A 47 3.22 0.67 -0.82
CA THR A 47 4.16 -0.29 -1.40
C THR A 47 3.69 -0.73 -2.79
N GLY A 48 4.54 -0.59 -3.82
CA GLY A 48 4.26 -1.16 -5.13
C GLY A 48 3.19 -0.44 -5.95
N VAL A 49 3.04 0.87 -5.80
CA VAL A 49 2.09 1.70 -6.56
C VAL A 49 2.28 1.57 -8.07
N ASP A 50 3.52 1.32 -8.51
CA ASP A 50 3.94 1.19 -9.91
C ASP A 50 3.97 -0.25 -10.43
N SER A 51 3.56 -1.23 -9.62
CA SER A 51 3.69 -2.66 -9.97
C SER A 51 2.52 -3.53 -9.50
N LEU A 52 1.74 -3.08 -8.52
CA LEU A 52 0.61 -3.81 -7.95
C LEU A 52 -0.71 -3.11 -8.31
N PRO A 53 -1.62 -3.75 -9.06
CA PRO A 53 -2.86 -3.11 -9.53
C PRO A 53 -3.72 -2.58 -8.40
N PHE A 54 -3.82 -3.31 -7.28
CA PHE A 54 -4.61 -2.91 -6.12
C PHE A 54 -3.98 -1.74 -5.32
N MET A 55 -2.73 -1.38 -5.58
CA MET A 55 -2.11 -0.13 -5.10
C MET A 55 -2.26 0.99 -6.14
N ALA A 56 -2.15 0.64 -7.43
CA ALA A 56 -2.27 1.61 -8.53
C ALA A 56 -3.67 2.22 -8.65
N ILE A 57 -4.72 1.60 -8.06
CA ILE A 57 -6.06 2.20 -7.99
C ILE A 57 -6.06 3.57 -7.28
N LEU A 58 -5.16 3.79 -6.34
CA LEU A 58 -5.01 5.09 -5.67
C LEU A 58 -4.61 6.18 -6.66
N GLN A 59 -3.62 5.88 -7.52
CA GLN A 59 -3.21 6.81 -8.57
C GLN A 59 -4.33 7.01 -9.61
N ALA A 60 -5.09 5.97 -9.93
CA ALA A 60 -6.27 6.10 -10.79
C ALA A 60 -7.32 7.05 -10.16
N GLY A 61 -7.58 6.93 -8.86
CA GLY A 61 -8.47 7.82 -8.13
C GLY A 61 -8.02 9.28 -8.12
N ILE A 62 -6.71 9.50 -7.98
CA ILE A 62 -6.11 10.84 -8.08
C ILE A 62 -6.28 11.39 -9.51
N ASN A 63 -5.99 10.60 -10.53
CA ASN A 63 -6.13 11.00 -11.93
C ASN A 63 -7.59 11.32 -12.30
N LYS A 64 -8.55 10.58 -11.74
CA LYS A 64 -10.00 10.80 -11.90
C LYS A 64 -10.50 11.97 -11.05
N LYS A 65 -9.68 12.54 -10.16
CA LYS A 65 -10.01 13.60 -9.19
C LYS A 65 -11.09 13.20 -8.17
N TRP A 66 -11.29 11.94 -7.93
CA TRP A 66 -12.35 11.46 -7.03
C TRP A 66 -12.10 11.85 -5.58
N PHE A 67 -10.83 11.96 -5.16
CA PHE A 67 -10.47 12.50 -3.85
C PHE A 67 -10.77 14.01 -3.76
N GLU A 68 -10.41 14.77 -4.81
CA GLU A 68 -10.68 16.23 -4.86
C GLU A 68 -12.17 16.54 -4.88
N GLU A 69 -13.01 15.72 -5.56
CA GLU A 69 -14.47 15.82 -5.56
C GLU A 69 -15.06 15.74 -4.14
N GLU A 70 -14.43 14.95 -3.25
CA GLU A 70 -14.79 14.80 -1.84
C GLU A 70 -14.06 15.80 -0.92
N GLY A 71 -13.33 16.77 -1.48
CA GLY A 71 -12.61 17.80 -0.72
C GLY A 71 -11.28 17.35 -0.12
N LEU A 72 -10.75 16.19 -0.52
CA LEU A 72 -9.47 15.64 -0.05
C LEU A 72 -8.42 15.69 -1.17
N LYS A 73 -7.26 16.28 -0.89
CA LYS A 73 -6.08 16.14 -1.74
C LYS A 73 -5.27 14.95 -1.26
N VAL A 74 -4.87 14.06 -2.16
CA VAL A 74 -3.98 12.94 -1.84
C VAL A 74 -2.62 13.16 -2.48
N ASP A 75 -1.57 13.17 -1.65
CA ASP A 75 -0.19 13.12 -2.08
C ASP A 75 0.33 11.68 -1.89
N LEU A 76 0.52 10.95 -3.01
CA LEU A 76 0.86 9.53 -3.03
C LEU A 76 2.35 9.33 -3.30
N TYR A 77 3.01 8.55 -2.44
CA TYR A 77 4.42 8.21 -2.54
C TYR A 77 4.62 6.70 -2.67
N SER A 78 5.52 6.27 -3.55
CA SER A 78 5.96 4.88 -3.61
C SER A 78 7.00 4.61 -2.53
N GLY A 79 6.71 3.71 -1.59
CA GLY A 79 7.60 3.38 -0.48
C GLY A 79 8.77 2.45 -0.85
N GLY A 80 8.72 1.79 -2.00
CA GLY A 80 9.77 0.88 -2.47
C GLY A 80 9.92 -0.42 -1.67
N GLY A 81 9.01 -0.70 -0.73
CA GLY A 81 8.97 -1.90 0.12
C GLY A 81 8.43 -1.61 1.51
N GLY A 82 7.83 -2.63 2.17
CA GLY A 82 7.04 -2.45 3.40
C GLY A 82 7.75 -1.67 4.51
N GLY A 83 9.00 -2.00 4.82
CA GLY A 83 9.76 -1.31 5.85
C GLY A 83 10.00 0.18 5.53
N ASN A 84 10.31 0.53 4.28
CA ASN A 84 10.47 1.93 3.88
C ASN A 84 9.14 2.68 3.86
N THR A 85 8.07 2.01 3.40
CA THR A 85 6.70 2.55 3.38
C THR A 85 6.26 2.98 4.77
N LEU A 86 6.50 2.14 5.79
CA LEU A 86 6.12 2.42 7.17
C LEU A 86 7.03 3.45 7.84
N ARG A 87 8.33 3.44 7.52
CA ARG A 87 9.29 4.36 8.13
C ARG A 87 8.93 5.84 7.91
N VAL A 88 8.42 6.22 6.75
CA VAL A 88 8.04 7.60 6.48
C VAL A 88 6.79 8.02 7.27
N VAL A 89 5.93 7.08 7.65
CA VAL A 89 4.76 7.35 8.49
C VAL A 89 5.14 7.43 9.97
N THR A 90 6.02 6.53 10.42
CA THR A 90 6.52 6.58 11.82
C THR A 90 7.38 7.81 12.08
N SER A 91 8.10 8.34 11.05
CA SER A 91 8.84 9.61 11.17
C SER A 91 7.96 10.86 11.08
N GLY A 92 6.70 10.72 10.67
CA GLY A 92 5.78 11.83 10.46
C GLY A 92 5.94 12.55 9.11
N ASP A 93 6.68 11.96 8.16
CA ASP A 93 6.86 12.50 6.81
C ASP A 93 5.68 12.12 5.87
N ALA A 94 4.85 11.17 6.29
CA ALA A 94 3.57 10.83 5.67
C ALA A 94 2.55 10.49 6.77
N ASP A 95 1.26 10.56 6.43
CA ASP A 95 0.16 10.39 7.37
C ASP A 95 -0.34 8.95 7.43
N MET A 96 -0.35 8.26 6.30
CA MET A 96 -0.90 6.91 6.13
C MET A 96 0.08 6.01 5.36
N ALA A 97 0.12 4.74 5.74
CA ALA A 97 0.83 3.68 5.03
C ALA A 97 -0.14 2.62 4.53
N ILE A 98 0.09 2.12 3.30
CA ILE A 98 -0.51 0.88 2.81
C ILE A 98 0.63 -0.05 2.43
N ALA A 99 0.78 -1.13 3.18
CA ALA A 99 1.95 -2.00 3.06
C ALA A 99 1.61 -3.45 3.39
N GLY A 100 2.52 -4.34 3.05
CA GLY A 100 2.39 -5.76 3.33
C GLY A 100 2.01 -6.04 4.79
N ASN A 101 1.03 -6.91 4.97
CA ASN A 101 0.40 -7.27 6.23
C ASN A 101 1.40 -7.48 7.38
N THR A 102 2.39 -8.33 7.16
CA THR A 102 3.43 -8.66 8.15
C THR A 102 4.22 -7.42 8.60
N SER A 103 4.64 -6.59 7.63
CA SER A 103 5.40 -5.37 7.92
C SER A 103 4.60 -4.39 8.78
N VAL A 104 3.30 -4.27 8.50
CA VAL A 104 2.40 -3.38 9.26
C VAL A 104 2.23 -3.88 10.68
N ILE A 105 1.93 -5.19 10.86
CA ILE A 105 1.74 -5.78 12.20
C ILE A 105 3.01 -5.63 13.05
N LEU A 106 4.16 -6.02 12.50
CA LEU A 106 5.45 -5.95 13.20
C LEU A 106 5.84 -4.51 13.56
N ALA A 107 5.53 -3.53 12.70
CA ALA A 107 5.79 -2.12 12.98
C ALA A 107 4.82 -1.57 14.04
N ALA A 108 3.53 -1.90 13.96
CA ALA A 108 2.53 -1.44 14.92
C ALA A 108 2.76 -1.98 16.35
N GLN A 109 3.35 -3.17 16.47
CA GLN A 109 3.70 -3.77 17.76
C GLN A 109 4.97 -3.18 18.41
N GLN A 110 5.73 -2.33 17.68
CA GLN A 110 6.90 -1.70 18.29
C GLN A 110 6.48 -0.69 19.36
N PRO A 111 7.18 -0.64 20.50
CA PRO A 111 6.97 0.43 21.47
C PRO A 111 7.10 1.80 20.80
N ASP A 112 6.19 2.70 21.08
CA ASP A 112 6.19 4.09 20.57
C ASP A 112 6.09 4.17 19.01
N SER A 113 5.51 3.15 18.35
CA SER A 113 5.35 3.13 16.89
C SER A 113 4.53 4.30 16.33
N ASN A 114 3.64 4.87 17.16
CA ASN A 114 2.67 5.90 16.75
C ASN A 114 1.88 5.51 15.49
N LEU A 115 1.60 4.20 15.34
CA LEU A 115 0.83 3.62 14.25
C LEU A 115 -0.43 2.96 14.77
N THR A 116 -1.56 3.24 14.12
CA THR A 116 -2.84 2.57 14.30
C THR A 116 -3.18 1.80 13.05
N VAL A 117 -3.45 0.50 13.15
CA VAL A 117 -3.93 -0.32 12.03
C VAL A 117 -5.44 -0.09 11.91
N ILE A 118 -5.92 0.30 10.73
CA ILE A 118 -7.29 0.79 10.55
C ILE A 118 -8.12 0.01 9.53
N ALA A 119 -7.51 -0.73 8.63
CA ALA A 119 -8.22 -1.54 7.64
C ALA A 119 -7.32 -2.63 7.04
N PRO A 120 -7.90 -3.75 6.55
CA PRO A 120 -7.26 -4.57 5.56
C PRO A 120 -7.27 -3.87 4.19
N TRP A 121 -6.32 -4.27 3.33
CA TRP A 121 -6.22 -3.83 1.96
C TRP A 121 -5.93 -5.03 1.06
N PHE A 122 -6.59 -5.16 -0.08
CA PHE A 122 -6.55 -6.32 -0.95
C PHE A 122 -6.69 -7.66 -0.22
N GLN A 123 -7.93 -8.18 -0.13
CA GLN A 123 -8.33 -9.20 0.86
C GLN A 123 -8.10 -10.65 0.44
N ILE A 124 -7.34 -10.89 -0.62
CA ILE A 124 -7.00 -12.24 -1.06
C ILE A 124 -5.49 -12.44 -1.13
N ASN A 125 -5.09 -13.70 -0.92
CA ASN A 125 -3.72 -14.13 -1.05
C ASN A 125 -3.46 -14.62 -2.49
N ASP A 126 -3.42 -13.71 -3.46
CA ASP A 126 -3.21 -14.04 -4.89
C ASP A 126 -1.72 -14.04 -5.28
N PHE A 127 -0.86 -14.52 -4.39
CA PHE A 127 0.56 -14.69 -4.66
C PHE A 127 0.83 -16.06 -5.26
N SER A 128 1.61 -16.08 -6.33
CA SER A 128 2.10 -17.31 -6.96
C SER A 128 3.62 -17.30 -7.03
N TRP A 129 4.22 -18.48 -7.06
CA TRP A 129 5.62 -18.67 -7.43
C TRP A 129 5.71 -19.20 -8.83
N ILE A 130 6.31 -18.41 -9.72
CA ILE A 130 6.46 -18.73 -11.14
C ILE A 130 7.89 -19.14 -11.44
N SER A 131 8.03 -20.03 -12.42
CA SER A 131 9.32 -20.60 -12.82
C SER A 131 9.40 -20.72 -14.34
N PRO A 132 10.62 -20.84 -14.92
CA PRO A 132 10.80 -21.42 -16.23
C PRO A 132 10.19 -22.84 -16.32
N PRO A 133 9.79 -23.31 -17.51
CA PRO A 133 9.14 -24.60 -17.69
C PRO A 133 9.93 -25.79 -17.13
N GLY A 134 9.18 -26.81 -16.67
CA GLY A 134 9.73 -28.11 -16.26
C GLY A 134 10.37 -28.12 -14.87
N ARG A 135 10.09 -27.14 -14.03
CA ARG A 135 10.51 -27.14 -12.61
C ARG A 135 9.51 -27.89 -11.74
N THR A 136 9.98 -28.41 -10.61
CA THR A 136 9.16 -29.12 -9.61
C THR A 136 9.28 -28.45 -8.26
N ILE A 137 8.27 -28.64 -7.42
CA ILE A 137 8.24 -28.10 -6.06
C ILE A 137 9.17 -28.86 -5.11
N GLU A 138 9.48 -30.13 -5.40
CA GLU A 138 10.36 -30.94 -4.56
C GLU A 138 11.78 -30.35 -4.52
N GLY A 139 12.25 -30.01 -3.32
CA GLY A 139 13.54 -29.36 -3.08
C GLY A 139 13.65 -27.93 -3.63
N ALA A 140 12.53 -27.30 -3.99
CA ALA A 140 12.50 -25.99 -4.58
C ALA A 140 13.06 -24.91 -3.65
N THR A 141 13.82 -23.97 -4.21
CA THR A 141 14.12 -22.69 -3.55
C THR A 141 13.16 -21.64 -4.06
N LEU A 142 12.29 -21.13 -3.19
CA LEU A 142 11.30 -20.12 -3.48
C LEU A 142 11.82 -18.73 -3.09
N GLY A 143 11.84 -17.82 -4.05
CA GLY A 143 12.31 -16.45 -3.81
C GLY A 143 11.22 -15.59 -3.17
N PHE A 144 11.62 -14.67 -2.29
CA PHE A 144 10.74 -13.67 -1.68
C PHE A 144 11.38 -12.27 -1.72
N SER A 145 10.64 -11.22 -1.36
CA SER A 145 11.13 -9.85 -1.54
C SER A 145 12.22 -9.47 -0.53
N SER A 146 11.91 -9.45 0.75
CA SER A 146 12.84 -9.04 1.81
C SER A 146 12.44 -9.64 3.15
N ALA A 147 13.35 -9.65 4.10
CA ALA A 147 13.04 -10.07 5.48
C ALA A 147 11.94 -9.21 6.09
N GLY A 148 11.01 -9.83 6.81
CA GLY A 148 9.83 -9.21 7.41
C GLY A 148 8.72 -8.85 6.42
N SER A 149 8.78 -9.32 5.16
CA SER A 149 7.75 -9.08 4.16
C SER A 149 6.65 -10.15 4.18
N SER A 150 5.49 -9.82 3.61
CA SER A 150 4.41 -10.79 3.40
C SER A 150 4.85 -11.97 2.53
N THR A 151 5.70 -11.75 1.53
CA THR A 151 6.22 -12.82 0.68
C THR A 151 7.17 -13.77 1.43
N GLU A 152 7.92 -13.30 2.43
CA GLU A 152 8.67 -14.17 3.32
C GLU A 152 7.74 -15.04 4.17
N LEU A 153 6.70 -14.42 4.76
CA LEU A 153 5.69 -15.13 5.54
C LEU A 153 5.09 -16.28 4.72
N LEU A 154 4.65 -15.98 3.50
CA LEU A 154 4.03 -16.96 2.61
C LEU A 154 4.99 -18.09 2.25
N VAL A 155 6.26 -17.79 1.92
CA VAL A 155 7.23 -18.86 1.62
C VAL A 155 7.47 -19.76 2.83
N LYS A 156 7.55 -19.19 4.04
CA LYS A 156 7.68 -19.99 5.27
C LYS A 156 6.45 -20.89 5.51
N GLY A 157 5.24 -20.37 5.24
CA GLY A 157 4.03 -21.19 5.27
C GLY A 157 4.05 -22.32 4.24
N LEU A 158 4.46 -22.01 3.01
CA LEU A 158 4.61 -23.05 1.96
C LEU A 158 5.70 -24.08 2.32
N GLU A 159 6.79 -23.67 2.95
CA GLU A 159 7.83 -24.57 3.47
C GLU A 159 7.24 -25.59 4.49
N GLN A 160 6.38 -25.10 5.39
CA GLN A 160 5.76 -25.92 6.42
C GLN A 160 4.69 -26.86 5.86
N GLU A 161 3.78 -26.34 5.06
CA GLU A 161 2.63 -27.10 4.54
C GLU A 161 3.03 -28.11 3.45
N LEU A 162 3.93 -27.70 2.54
CA LEU A 162 4.36 -28.58 1.46
C LEU A 162 5.45 -29.56 1.91
N GLY A 163 6.27 -29.17 2.87
CA GLY A 163 7.45 -29.95 3.27
C GLY A 163 8.41 -30.14 2.10
N GLN A 164 8.59 -31.33 1.62
CA GLN A 164 9.29 -31.68 0.37
C GLN A 164 10.68 -31.02 0.17
N GLY A 165 11.28 -30.47 1.24
CA GLY A 165 12.58 -29.79 1.18
C GLY A 165 12.56 -28.40 0.53
N VAL A 166 11.40 -27.78 0.45
CA VAL A 166 11.23 -26.38 0.02
C VAL A 166 12.07 -25.44 0.91
N LYS A 167 12.66 -24.39 0.33
CA LYS A 167 13.52 -23.42 1.02
C LYS A 167 13.18 -22.00 0.60
N ALA A 168 13.29 -21.05 1.54
CA ALA A 168 13.10 -19.63 1.31
C ALA A 168 14.42 -18.91 0.99
N GLN A 169 14.39 -17.94 0.05
CA GLN A 169 15.54 -17.08 -0.28
C GLN A 169 15.08 -15.65 -0.57
N ALA A 170 15.67 -14.66 0.11
CA ALA A 170 15.47 -13.25 -0.19
C ALA A 170 16.13 -12.89 -1.52
N VAL A 171 15.37 -12.24 -2.42
CA VAL A 171 15.85 -11.90 -3.78
C VAL A 171 15.53 -10.45 -4.15
N GLY A 172 14.33 -9.95 -3.84
CA GLY A 172 13.88 -8.62 -4.24
C GLY A 172 12.49 -8.60 -4.86
N GLY A 173 12.21 -7.65 -5.72
CA GLY A 173 10.93 -7.51 -6.41
C GLY A 173 10.63 -8.65 -7.38
N MET A 174 9.42 -8.64 -7.99
CA MET A 174 8.99 -9.68 -8.95
C MET A 174 9.97 -9.84 -10.12
N GLY A 175 10.48 -8.73 -10.66
CA GLY A 175 11.46 -8.74 -11.77
C GLY A 175 12.80 -9.37 -11.38
N ASP A 176 13.29 -9.09 -10.17
CA ASP A 176 14.52 -9.68 -9.64
C ASP A 176 14.33 -11.18 -9.42
N ASN A 177 13.19 -11.57 -8.84
CA ASN A 177 12.83 -12.96 -8.61
C ASN A 177 12.74 -13.75 -9.92
N TRP A 178 12.09 -13.19 -10.94
CA TRP A 178 12.03 -13.81 -12.28
C TRP A 178 13.42 -13.96 -12.91
N THR A 179 14.26 -12.93 -12.81
CA THR A 179 15.63 -12.96 -13.31
C THR A 179 16.45 -14.03 -12.61
N ALA A 180 16.34 -14.15 -11.29
CA ALA A 180 17.03 -15.17 -10.50
C ALA A 180 16.54 -16.60 -10.84
N ALA A 181 15.23 -16.78 -11.06
CA ALA A 181 14.67 -18.07 -11.47
C ALA A 181 15.18 -18.48 -12.86
N ARG A 182 15.22 -17.55 -13.82
CA ARG A 182 15.80 -17.82 -15.17
C ARG A 182 17.30 -18.12 -15.12
N ALA A 183 18.02 -17.50 -14.21
CA ALA A 183 19.44 -17.74 -14.00
C ALA A 183 19.75 -19.02 -13.20
N ASN A 184 18.73 -19.79 -12.80
CA ASN A 184 18.84 -20.99 -11.94
C ASN A 184 19.44 -20.69 -10.55
N GLN A 185 19.32 -19.47 -10.04
CA GLN A 185 19.72 -19.10 -8.69
C GLN A 185 18.66 -19.50 -7.65
N ILE A 186 17.40 -19.49 -8.07
CA ILE A 186 16.23 -19.99 -7.33
C ILE A 186 15.41 -20.89 -8.27
N THR A 187 14.50 -21.69 -7.69
CA THR A 187 13.60 -22.53 -8.51
C THR A 187 12.45 -21.74 -9.06
N ALA A 188 11.79 -20.93 -8.23
CA ALA A 188 10.67 -20.08 -8.60
C ALA A 188 10.68 -18.78 -7.81
N GLY A 189 10.22 -17.71 -8.42
CA GLY A 189 10.10 -16.40 -7.84
C GLY A 189 8.66 -15.98 -7.59
N TRP A 190 8.42 -15.21 -6.53
CA TRP A 190 7.08 -14.69 -6.25
C TRP A 190 6.60 -13.74 -7.36
N ALA A 191 5.33 -13.81 -7.64
CA ALA A 191 4.67 -12.98 -8.65
C ALA A 191 3.18 -12.83 -8.35
N MET A 192 2.58 -11.78 -8.88
CA MET A 192 1.14 -11.53 -8.91
C MET A 192 0.70 -11.12 -10.32
N GLN A 193 -0.61 -11.13 -10.57
CA GLN A 193 -1.13 -10.53 -11.79
C GLN A 193 -0.88 -9.00 -11.80
N PRO A 194 -0.63 -8.38 -12.95
CA PRO A 194 -0.58 -8.96 -14.31
C PRO A 194 0.81 -9.52 -14.73
N PHE A 195 1.82 -9.45 -13.87
CA PHE A 195 3.18 -9.91 -14.17
C PHE A 195 3.20 -11.40 -14.57
N ILE A 196 2.39 -12.22 -13.91
CA ILE A 196 2.27 -13.65 -14.24
C ILE A 196 1.83 -13.82 -15.70
N ALA A 197 0.74 -13.15 -16.11
CA ALA A 197 0.20 -13.23 -17.45
C ALA A 197 1.21 -12.76 -18.51
N GLU A 198 1.93 -11.66 -18.22
CA GLU A 198 3.00 -11.16 -19.08
C GLU A 198 4.11 -12.21 -19.27
N LYS A 199 4.60 -12.82 -18.20
CA LYS A 199 5.69 -13.80 -18.28
C LYS A 199 5.24 -15.12 -18.89
N GLN A 200 3.99 -15.51 -18.70
CA GLN A 200 3.39 -16.65 -19.40
C GLN A 200 3.34 -16.41 -20.92
N ALA A 201 2.90 -15.23 -21.33
CA ALA A 201 2.77 -14.90 -22.77
C ALA A 201 4.11 -14.71 -23.48
N THR A 202 5.11 -14.12 -22.79
CA THR A 202 6.37 -13.71 -23.42
C THR A 202 7.53 -14.67 -23.20
N GLU A 203 7.51 -15.41 -22.10
CA GLU A 203 8.66 -16.21 -21.64
C GLU A 203 8.28 -17.64 -21.22
N ASN A 204 7.04 -18.08 -21.50
CA ASN A 204 6.49 -19.40 -21.15
C ASN A 204 6.63 -19.74 -19.65
N ALA A 205 6.43 -18.77 -18.77
CA ALA A 205 6.45 -19.01 -17.33
C ALA A 205 5.35 -20.01 -16.93
N GLU A 206 5.66 -20.86 -15.97
CA GLU A 206 4.70 -21.78 -15.35
C GLU A 206 4.49 -21.41 -13.89
N ILE A 207 3.25 -21.50 -13.40
CA ILE A 207 2.96 -21.38 -11.96
C ILE A 207 3.36 -22.70 -11.32
N LEU A 208 4.35 -22.63 -10.41
CA LEU A 208 4.82 -23.78 -9.65
C LEU A 208 3.93 -24.04 -8.43
N VAL A 209 3.49 -23.00 -7.75
CA VAL A 209 2.56 -23.04 -6.62
C VAL A 209 1.84 -21.71 -6.49
N ASN A 210 0.55 -21.76 -6.15
CA ASN A 210 -0.24 -20.61 -5.71
C ASN A 210 -0.39 -20.66 -4.19
N ALA A 211 -0.09 -19.56 -3.51
CA ALA A 211 -0.14 -19.52 -2.05
C ALA A 211 -1.56 -19.72 -1.51
N ARG A 212 -2.57 -19.16 -2.18
CA ARG A 212 -3.97 -19.28 -1.78
C ARG A 212 -4.47 -20.73 -1.74
N ASP A 213 -4.03 -21.54 -2.71
CA ASP A 213 -4.43 -22.96 -2.79
C ASP A 213 -3.90 -23.79 -1.62
N VAL A 214 -2.81 -23.34 -1.00
CA VAL A 214 -2.13 -24.06 0.11
C VAL A 214 -2.45 -23.44 1.47
N LEU A 215 -2.45 -22.11 1.56
CA LEU A 215 -2.52 -21.37 2.82
C LEU A 215 -3.89 -20.69 3.06
N GLY A 216 -4.81 -20.77 2.09
CA GLY A 216 -6.09 -20.08 2.14
C GLY A 216 -6.01 -18.57 1.92
N ASP A 217 -7.13 -17.89 2.14
CA ASP A 217 -7.21 -16.43 2.04
C ASP A 217 -6.68 -15.74 3.29
N LEU A 218 -5.98 -14.65 3.05
CA LEU A 218 -5.58 -13.66 4.03
C LEU A 218 -5.39 -12.30 3.32
N PRO A 219 -5.59 -11.17 3.99
CA PRO A 219 -5.33 -9.87 3.37
C PRO A 219 -3.84 -9.74 3.03
N ALA A 220 -3.54 -9.36 1.77
CA ALA A 220 -2.17 -9.18 1.32
C ALA A 220 -1.49 -7.98 2.00
N ASP A 221 -2.26 -6.92 2.21
CA ASP A 221 -1.79 -5.66 2.78
C ASP A 221 -2.74 -5.14 3.85
N LEU A 222 -2.22 -4.25 4.71
CA LEU A 222 -2.98 -3.52 5.72
C LEU A 222 -2.74 -2.02 5.57
N VAL A 223 -3.72 -1.26 6.03
CA VAL A 223 -3.64 0.20 6.15
C VAL A 223 -3.29 0.56 7.59
N ALA A 224 -2.23 1.33 7.76
CA ALA A 224 -1.86 1.93 9.03
C ALA A 224 -1.78 3.45 8.89
N VAL A 225 -2.17 4.16 9.94
CA VAL A 225 -2.15 5.62 9.98
C VAL A 225 -1.31 6.09 11.15
N ASN A 226 -0.66 7.24 11.02
CA ASN A 226 -0.06 7.92 12.16
C ASN A 226 -1.16 8.24 13.18
N THR A 227 -1.04 7.74 14.41
CA THR A 227 -2.08 7.84 15.42
C THR A 227 -2.45 9.30 15.73
N SER A 228 -1.45 10.17 15.85
CA SER A 228 -1.70 11.59 16.10
C SER A 228 -2.42 12.29 14.95
N TYR A 229 -2.11 11.90 13.70
CA TYR A 229 -2.83 12.40 12.53
C TYR A 229 -4.30 11.93 12.53
N ALA A 230 -4.52 10.65 12.81
CA ALA A 230 -5.86 10.06 12.83
C ALA A 230 -6.78 10.73 13.87
N GLU A 231 -6.25 11.01 15.05
CA GLU A 231 -6.96 11.73 16.11
C GLU A 231 -7.31 13.17 15.71
N ALA A 232 -6.40 13.86 15.03
CA ALA A 232 -6.59 15.23 14.59
C ALA A 232 -7.47 15.37 13.35
N ASN A 233 -7.47 14.38 12.45
CA ASN A 233 -8.09 14.46 11.12
C ASN A 233 -8.98 13.24 10.77
N PRO A 234 -9.91 12.84 11.64
CA PRO A 234 -10.70 11.62 11.45
C PRO A 234 -11.56 11.65 10.17
N GLU A 235 -12.02 12.84 9.75
CA GLU A 235 -12.84 12.99 8.55
C GLU A 235 -12.04 12.79 7.25
N ASN A 236 -10.76 13.17 7.23
CA ASN A 236 -9.90 12.91 6.07
C ASN A 236 -9.75 11.40 5.83
N ILE A 237 -9.62 10.61 6.89
CA ILE A 237 -9.51 9.16 6.80
C ILE A 237 -10.84 8.54 6.35
N ARG A 238 -11.98 8.99 6.89
CA ARG A 238 -13.30 8.53 6.43
C ARG A 238 -13.55 8.89 4.98
N THR A 239 -13.14 10.09 4.57
CA THR A 239 -13.22 10.52 3.15
C THR A 239 -12.36 9.64 2.27
N PHE A 240 -11.14 9.32 2.69
CA PHE A 240 -10.28 8.37 1.98
C PHE A 240 -10.97 7.03 1.77
N PHE A 241 -11.58 6.44 2.80
CA PHE A 241 -12.25 5.14 2.67
C PHE A 241 -13.51 5.18 1.81
N ARG A 242 -14.28 6.28 1.82
CA ARG A 242 -15.41 6.44 0.88
C ARG A 242 -14.95 6.42 -0.58
N VAL A 243 -13.83 7.09 -0.87
CA VAL A 243 -13.27 7.08 -2.23
C VAL A 243 -12.63 5.74 -2.56
N ALA A 244 -11.96 5.10 -1.61
CA ALA A 244 -11.38 3.77 -1.78
C ALA A 244 -12.46 2.71 -2.08
N ASP A 245 -13.60 2.77 -1.41
CA ASP A 245 -14.74 1.91 -1.69
C ASP A 245 -15.28 2.14 -3.11
N ARG A 246 -15.48 3.39 -3.49
CA ARG A 246 -15.87 3.76 -4.88
C ARG A 246 -14.86 3.23 -5.91
N LEU A 247 -13.55 3.26 -5.61
CA LEU A 247 -12.51 2.72 -6.50
C LEU A 247 -12.60 1.20 -6.60
N ASN A 248 -12.83 0.51 -5.50
CA ASN A 248 -13.01 -0.93 -5.47
C ASN A 248 -14.26 -1.34 -6.26
N GLU A 249 -15.40 -0.67 -6.03
CA GLU A 249 -16.64 -0.89 -6.80
C GLU A 249 -16.43 -0.65 -8.31
N TRP A 250 -15.67 0.40 -8.68
CA TRP A 250 -15.36 0.68 -10.07
C TRP A 250 -14.57 -0.45 -10.72
N VAL A 251 -13.53 -0.97 -10.05
CA VAL A 251 -12.74 -2.11 -10.57
C VAL A 251 -13.61 -3.35 -10.76
N VAL A 252 -14.46 -3.67 -9.77
CA VAL A 252 -15.33 -4.85 -9.81
C VAL A 252 -16.42 -4.75 -10.86
N SER A 253 -17.06 -3.57 -10.95
CA SER A 253 -18.20 -3.35 -11.85
C SER A 253 -17.79 -3.02 -13.29
N ASN A 254 -16.58 -2.47 -13.49
CA ASN A 254 -16.08 -2.03 -14.79
C ASN A 254 -14.65 -2.52 -15.06
N PRO A 255 -14.39 -3.83 -15.01
CA PRO A 255 -13.02 -4.36 -15.07
C PRO A 255 -12.26 -4.02 -16.36
N ASP A 256 -12.99 -3.81 -17.47
CA ASP A 256 -12.39 -3.42 -18.74
C ASP A 256 -11.91 -1.96 -18.74
N GLU A 257 -12.74 -1.04 -18.21
CA GLU A 257 -12.35 0.36 -18.06
C GLU A 257 -11.21 0.50 -17.05
N ALA A 258 -11.36 -0.14 -15.88
CA ALA A 258 -10.34 -0.15 -14.84
C ALA A 258 -9.01 -0.73 -15.37
N GLY A 259 -9.05 -1.83 -16.09
CA GLY A 259 -7.87 -2.43 -16.70
C GLY A 259 -7.19 -1.52 -17.72
N ALA A 260 -7.97 -0.77 -18.50
CA ALA A 260 -7.43 0.17 -19.48
C ALA A 260 -6.69 1.35 -18.80
N GLU A 261 -7.18 1.81 -17.65
CA GLU A 261 -6.56 2.92 -16.91
C GLU A 261 -5.40 2.47 -16.00
N ILE A 262 -5.53 1.31 -15.34
CA ILE A 262 -4.53 0.82 -14.38
C ILE A 262 -3.36 0.16 -15.10
N GLY A 263 -3.57 -0.53 -16.23
CA GLY A 263 -2.50 -1.21 -16.95
C GLY A 263 -1.24 -0.36 -17.19
N PRO A 264 -1.37 0.84 -17.78
CA PRO A 264 -0.22 1.73 -17.98
C PRO A 264 0.47 2.17 -16.68
N LEU A 265 -0.26 2.26 -15.56
CA LEU A 265 0.30 2.64 -14.26
C LEU A 265 1.21 1.55 -13.69
N VAL A 266 0.95 0.29 -14.01
CA VAL A 266 1.75 -0.87 -13.58
C VAL A 266 2.63 -1.46 -14.70
N GLY A 267 2.82 -0.70 -15.79
CA GLY A 267 3.78 -1.02 -16.84
C GLY A 267 3.33 -2.11 -17.82
N VAL A 268 2.04 -2.43 -17.92
CA VAL A 268 1.49 -3.39 -18.89
C VAL A 268 0.50 -2.74 -19.83
N SER A 269 0.18 -3.43 -20.96
CA SER A 269 -0.83 -2.91 -21.88
C SER A 269 -2.24 -2.99 -21.25
N PRO A 270 -3.17 -2.12 -21.70
CA PRO A 270 -4.57 -2.18 -21.30
C PRO A 270 -5.18 -3.57 -21.42
N GLU A 271 -4.93 -4.27 -22.52
CA GLU A 271 -5.51 -5.57 -22.82
C GLU A 271 -5.04 -6.64 -21.81
N VAL A 272 -3.77 -6.59 -21.43
CA VAL A 272 -3.19 -7.50 -20.41
C VAL A 272 -3.86 -7.29 -19.06
N MET A 273 -4.02 -6.04 -18.64
CA MET A 273 -4.65 -5.74 -17.35
C MET A 273 -6.15 -6.06 -17.34
N GLN A 274 -6.87 -5.76 -18.43
CA GLN A 274 -8.27 -6.15 -18.62
C GLN A 274 -8.45 -7.67 -18.50
N ALA A 275 -7.56 -8.43 -19.14
CA ALA A 275 -7.58 -9.88 -19.05
C ALA A 275 -7.29 -10.37 -17.62
N ALA A 276 -6.35 -9.75 -16.92
CA ALA A 276 -6.01 -10.07 -15.54
C ALA A 276 -7.23 -9.86 -14.60
N PHE A 277 -7.94 -8.75 -14.73
CA PHE A 277 -9.15 -8.49 -13.93
C PHE A 277 -10.30 -9.45 -14.25
N ARG A 278 -10.57 -9.69 -15.54
CA ARG A 278 -11.62 -10.63 -15.95
C ARG A 278 -11.37 -12.07 -15.52
N ASN A 279 -10.12 -12.46 -15.42
CA ASN A 279 -9.71 -13.81 -15.05
C ASN A 279 -9.38 -13.96 -13.57
N SER A 280 -9.47 -12.88 -12.78
CA SER A 280 -9.30 -12.97 -11.33
C SER A 280 -10.43 -13.84 -10.74
N PRO A 281 -10.12 -14.89 -9.99
CA PRO A 281 -11.13 -15.82 -9.48
C PRO A 281 -12.08 -15.18 -8.46
N ASP A 282 -11.62 -14.13 -7.76
CA ASP A 282 -12.39 -13.46 -6.70
C ASP A 282 -12.11 -11.94 -6.68
N LEU A 283 -12.30 -11.29 -7.84
CA LEU A 283 -12.05 -9.86 -7.97
C LEU A 283 -12.81 -9.05 -6.90
N ALA A 284 -14.08 -9.39 -6.67
CA ALA A 284 -14.93 -8.70 -5.70
C ALA A 284 -14.45 -8.90 -4.26
N LYS A 285 -13.91 -10.05 -3.90
CA LYS A 285 -13.31 -10.26 -2.58
C LYS A 285 -11.98 -9.51 -2.45
N GLY A 286 -11.15 -9.55 -3.48
CA GLY A 286 -9.85 -8.85 -3.47
C GLY A 286 -10.01 -7.34 -3.31
N TYR A 287 -10.90 -6.74 -4.10
CA TYR A 287 -11.21 -5.33 -4.08
C TYR A 287 -12.42 -5.03 -3.18
N SER A 288 -12.23 -5.17 -1.87
CA SER A 288 -13.24 -4.91 -0.85
C SER A 288 -12.58 -4.36 0.42
N LEU A 289 -13.24 -3.42 1.07
CA LEU A 289 -12.85 -2.91 2.39
C LEU A 289 -13.49 -3.73 3.53
N LYS A 290 -14.40 -4.65 3.21
CA LYS A 290 -15.11 -5.43 4.21
C LYS A 290 -14.14 -6.31 4.99
N VAL A 291 -14.07 -6.09 6.28
CA VAL A 291 -13.18 -6.86 7.16
C VAL A 291 -13.61 -8.32 7.20
N ASP A 292 -12.69 -9.22 6.85
CA ASP A 292 -12.86 -10.68 6.91
C ASP A 292 -12.14 -11.24 8.15
N PRO A 293 -12.87 -11.58 9.24
CA PRO A 293 -12.26 -12.12 10.45
C PRO A 293 -11.53 -13.44 10.23
N GLU A 294 -12.00 -14.29 9.30
CA GLU A 294 -11.36 -15.56 8.97
C GLU A 294 -10.01 -15.32 8.30
N GLY A 295 -9.95 -14.42 7.30
CA GLY A 295 -8.70 -14.06 6.63
C GLY A 295 -7.68 -13.42 7.57
N LEU A 296 -8.13 -12.58 8.51
CA LEU A 296 -7.28 -12.00 9.55
C LEU A 296 -6.80 -13.06 10.55
N GLY A 297 -7.65 -14.03 10.89
CA GLY A 297 -7.28 -15.18 11.72
C GLY A 297 -6.18 -16.01 11.04
N ASN A 298 -6.38 -16.38 9.78
CA ASN A 298 -5.39 -17.13 8.99
C ASN A 298 -4.03 -16.41 8.92
N LEU A 299 -4.04 -15.09 8.73
CA LEU A 299 -2.82 -14.27 8.77
C LEU A 299 -2.10 -14.38 10.11
N SER A 300 -2.84 -14.23 11.20
CA SER A 300 -2.32 -14.30 12.55
C SER A 300 -1.70 -15.67 12.86
N ASP A 301 -2.41 -16.73 12.55
CA ASP A 301 -1.97 -18.12 12.77
C ASP A 301 -0.72 -18.45 11.95
N LEU A 302 -0.68 -17.96 10.69
CA LEU A 302 0.48 -18.12 9.83
C LEU A 302 1.72 -17.39 10.38
N MET A 303 1.54 -16.17 10.93
CA MET A 303 2.64 -15.41 11.54
C MET A 303 3.20 -16.12 12.79
N VAL A 304 2.33 -16.70 13.61
CA VAL A 304 2.75 -17.53 14.77
C VAL A 304 3.50 -18.77 14.30
N ALA A 305 2.94 -19.51 13.33
CA ALA A 305 3.56 -20.72 12.78
C ALA A 305 4.94 -20.40 12.14
N ALA A 306 5.08 -19.27 11.49
CA ALA A 306 6.35 -18.81 10.92
C ALA A 306 7.34 -18.24 11.96
N GLY A 307 6.95 -18.16 13.24
CA GLY A 307 7.77 -17.62 14.32
C GLY A 307 8.06 -16.11 14.19
N GLN A 308 7.16 -15.36 13.57
CA GLN A 308 7.29 -13.90 13.43
C GLN A 308 6.67 -13.15 14.60
N ILE A 309 5.67 -13.73 15.24
CA ILE A 309 5.06 -13.29 16.49
C ILE A 309 4.90 -14.48 17.43
N ASP A 310 4.89 -14.24 18.74
CA ASP A 310 4.80 -15.29 19.76
C ASP A 310 3.36 -15.76 20.02
N GLU A 311 2.39 -14.86 19.87
CA GLU A 311 0.96 -15.11 20.13
C GLU A 311 0.11 -14.53 18.99
N PRO A 312 -1.10 -15.09 18.75
CA PRO A 312 -2.03 -14.55 17.76
C PRO A 312 -2.38 -13.09 18.00
N VAL A 313 -2.61 -12.35 16.92
CA VAL A 313 -3.02 -10.94 16.98
C VAL A 313 -4.43 -10.83 17.55
N ASP A 314 -4.62 -10.05 18.60
CA ASP A 314 -5.94 -9.65 19.10
C ASP A 314 -6.52 -8.54 18.20
N TRP A 315 -7.22 -8.96 17.15
CA TRP A 315 -7.78 -8.05 16.16
C TRP A 315 -8.83 -7.10 16.73
N ALA A 316 -9.54 -7.48 17.79
CA ALA A 316 -10.47 -6.59 18.47
C ALA A 316 -9.77 -5.37 19.09
N THR A 317 -8.51 -5.52 19.47
CA THR A 317 -7.69 -4.45 20.06
C THR A 317 -6.82 -3.75 19.01
N VAL A 318 -6.26 -4.49 18.05
CA VAL A 318 -5.26 -3.96 17.10
C VAL A 318 -5.91 -3.21 15.93
N LEU A 319 -7.10 -3.64 15.48
CA LEU A 319 -7.76 -3.05 14.31
C LEU A 319 -8.80 -2.01 14.72
N ASP A 320 -8.47 -0.73 14.55
CA ASP A 320 -9.41 0.38 14.81
C ASP A 320 -10.29 0.65 13.60
N GLN A 321 -11.45 0.00 13.55
CA GLN A 321 -12.39 0.05 12.45
C GLN A 321 -13.26 1.32 12.41
N GLN A 322 -13.10 2.28 13.34
CA GLN A 322 -14.01 3.44 13.46
C GLN A 322 -14.05 4.33 12.19
N TYR A 323 -13.05 4.23 11.34
CA TYR A 323 -12.94 5.00 10.11
C TYR A 323 -13.57 4.33 8.89
N LEU A 324 -13.81 3.01 8.96
CA LEU A 324 -14.48 2.25 7.90
C LEU A 324 -15.99 2.54 7.88
N PRO A 325 -16.65 2.43 6.70
CA PRO A 325 -18.10 2.33 6.62
C PRO A 325 -18.64 1.26 7.58
N GLU A 326 -19.85 1.46 8.12
CA GLU A 326 -20.41 0.51 9.11
C GLU A 326 -20.58 -0.90 8.55
N ASP A 327 -21.00 -1.01 7.28
CA ASP A 327 -21.24 -2.29 6.61
C ASP A 327 -19.95 -3.08 6.33
N ASP A 328 -18.79 -2.43 6.40
CA ASP A 328 -17.48 -3.04 6.20
C ASP A 328 -16.83 -3.52 7.51
N ARG A 329 -17.40 -3.16 8.65
CA ARG A 329 -16.86 -3.53 9.97
C ARG A 329 -17.25 -4.96 10.35
N ALA A 330 -16.34 -5.64 11.05
CA ALA A 330 -16.57 -6.95 11.62
C ALA A 330 -16.66 -6.91 13.15
N SER A 331 -17.26 -7.95 13.71
CA SER A 331 -17.19 -8.25 15.15
C SER A 331 -16.19 -9.38 15.38
N PHE A 332 -15.32 -9.21 16.38
CA PHE A 332 -14.32 -10.18 16.82
C PHE A 332 -14.68 -10.79 18.16
#